data_767f4f64228f93b409f3b59f5764e240
#
_entry.id   767f4f64228f93b409f3b59f5764e240
#
_cell.length_a   1.000
_cell.length_b   1.000
_cell.length_c   1.000
_cell.angle_alpha   90.00
_cell.angle_beta   90.00
_cell.angle_gamma   90.00
#
_symmetry.space_group_name_H-M   'P 1'
#
loop_
_entity.id
_entity.type
_entity.pdbx_description
1 polymer ?
#
loop_
_entity_poly.entity_id
_entity_poly.type
_entity_poly.pdbx_seq_one_letter_code
_entity_poly.pdbx_strand_id
1 'polypeptide(L)'
;MEKKPHLEGFVVLDDIRGLLLKSSATLHALYKGHLALETIEKYVFESYALLDASSEIKIYLPSLAERFSKDRLKALLKSTNPETYGALDVLFVCVHNSGRSQMAAGFMSKLGGDKVIVRSAGSAPRESISPTVIEVMSELGIDITDEFPKPLTDEVVRASDAVITMGCGDACPVYPGKRYEDWVLEDPAGQGIESVRV
;
A
#
# COMPACT_ATOMS: atom_id res chain seq x y z
N MET A 1 0.59 -28.44 19.52
CA MET A 1 1.60 -28.19 18.44
C MET A 1 1.02 -27.07 17.57
N GLU A 2 1.37 -25.83 17.90
CA GLU A 2 0.90 -24.66 17.15
C GLU A 2 1.58 -24.62 15.78
N LYS A 3 0.78 -24.63 14.72
CA LYS A 3 1.27 -24.36 13.36
C LYS A 3 1.65 -22.88 13.28
N LYS A 4 2.95 -22.59 13.26
CA LYS A 4 3.50 -21.27 12.92
C LYS A 4 3.02 -20.90 11.51
N PRO A 5 2.61 -19.63 11.27
CA PRO A 5 2.33 -19.17 9.90
C PRO A 5 3.59 -19.38 9.04
N HIS A 6 3.40 -19.85 7.80
CA HIS A 6 4.45 -20.15 6.84
C HIS A 6 5.19 -18.88 6.40
N LEU A 7 6.20 -18.49 7.15
CA LEU A 7 7.27 -17.61 6.72
C LEU A 7 8.57 -18.43 6.71
N GLU A 8 8.64 -19.44 5.84
CA GLU A 8 9.83 -20.27 5.70
C GLU A 8 10.99 -19.38 5.23
N GLY A 9 12.00 -19.23 6.11
CA GLY A 9 13.25 -18.53 5.84
C GLY A 9 13.36 -17.10 6.35
N PHE A 10 12.31 -16.50 6.93
CA PHE A 10 12.39 -15.15 7.49
C PHE A 10 12.65 -15.17 8.99
N VAL A 11 13.84 -14.72 9.39
CA VAL A 11 14.24 -14.61 10.82
C VAL A 11 13.99 -13.19 11.30
N VAL A 12 12.97 -13.02 12.14
CA VAL A 12 12.69 -11.75 12.82
C VAL A 12 13.47 -11.76 14.15
N LEU A 13 14.22 -10.70 14.42
CA LEU A 13 14.89 -10.50 15.71
C LEU A 13 13.83 -10.41 16.83
N ASP A 14 14.15 -10.89 18.02
CA ASP A 14 13.17 -11.00 19.12
C ASP A 14 12.56 -9.66 19.55
N ASP A 15 13.31 -8.58 19.51
CA ASP A 15 12.83 -7.22 19.76
C ASP A 15 11.87 -6.73 18.69
N ILE A 16 12.14 -6.97 17.40
CA ILE A 16 11.23 -6.66 16.29
C ILE A 16 9.97 -7.51 16.40
N ARG A 17 10.11 -8.80 16.71
CA ARG A 17 8.95 -9.69 16.91
C ARG A 17 8.02 -9.15 18.00
N GLY A 18 8.57 -8.66 19.10
CA GLY A 18 7.80 -8.05 20.18
C GLY A 18 6.99 -6.83 19.71
N LEU A 19 7.60 -5.98 18.88
CA LEU A 19 6.93 -4.82 18.29
C LEU A 19 5.78 -5.25 17.34
N LEU A 20 6.01 -6.22 16.47
CA LEU A 20 4.99 -6.72 15.55
C LEU A 20 3.80 -7.37 16.28
N LEU A 21 4.04 -8.11 17.35
CA LEU A 21 2.97 -8.66 18.19
C LEU A 21 2.17 -7.56 18.90
N LYS A 22 2.83 -6.49 19.35
CA LYS A 22 2.15 -5.32 19.93
C LYS A 22 1.28 -4.62 18.87
N SER A 23 1.78 -4.42 17.67
CA SER A 23 0.99 -3.89 16.55
C SER A 23 -0.20 -4.79 16.21
N SER A 24 0.00 -6.11 16.23
CA SER A 24 -1.09 -7.08 16.02
C SER A 24 -2.18 -6.97 17.07
N ALA A 25 -1.82 -6.82 18.34
CA ALA A 25 -2.78 -6.63 19.42
C ALA A 25 -3.57 -5.29 19.27
N THR A 26 -2.88 -4.21 18.86
CA THR A 26 -3.52 -2.91 18.59
C THR A 26 -4.54 -3.03 17.44
N LEU A 27 -4.15 -3.66 16.34
CA LEU A 27 -5.04 -3.87 15.20
C LEU A 27 -6.17 -4.84 15.53
N HIS A 28 -5.94 -5.87 16.35
CA HIS A 28 -6.99 -6.78 16.79
C HIS A 28 -8.04 -6.06 17.64
N ALA A 29 -7.64 -5.14 18.50
CA ALA A 29 -8.60 -4.30 19.25
C ALA A 29 -9.44 -3.42 18.30
N LEU A 30 -8.83 -2.88 17.23
CA LEU A 30 -9.52 -2.07 16.22
C LEU A 30 -10.53 -2.89 15.38
N TYR A 31 -10.17 -4.13 15.02
CA TYR A 31 -10.98 -5.03 14.18
C TYR A 31 -11.72 -6.10 14.96
N LYS A 32 -11.93 -5.89 16.28
CA LYS A 32 -12.60 -6.84 17.16
C LYS A 32 -13.98 -7.24 16.62
N GLY A 33 -14.21 -8.55 16.52
CA GLY A 33 -15.46 -9.10 15.98
C GLY A 33 -15.51 -9.23 14.45
N HIS A 34 -14.51 -8.68 13.72
CA HIS A 34 -14.43 -8.79 12.27
C HIS A 34 -13.31 -9.71 11.80
N LEU A 35 -12.18 -9.72 12.49
CA LEU A 35 -11.00 -10.50 12.12
C LEU A 35 -10.43 -11.23 13.35
N ALA A 36 -10.02 -12.48 13.15
CA ALA A 36 -9.32 -13.26 14.16
C ALA A 36 -7.89 -12.73 14.37
N LEU A 37 -7.34 -12.89 15.58
CA LEU A 37 -5.98 -12.45 15.92
C LEU A 37 -4.93 -13.08 14.98
N GLU A 38 -5.08 -14.37 14.69
CA GLU A 38 -4.17 -15.10 13.81
C GLU A 38 -4.11 -14.51 12.39
N THR A 39 -5.26 -14.07 11.88
CA THR A 39 -5.32 -13.38 10.58
C THR A 39 -4.56 -12.06 10.64
N ILE A 40 -4.75 -11.28 11.70
CA ILE A 40 -4.08 -10.00 11.88
C ILE A 40 -2.58 -10.17 12.04
N GLU A 41 -2.14 -11.12 12.88
CA GLU A 41 -0.72 -11.46 13.03
C GLU A 41 -0.08 -11.85 11.70
N LYS A 42 -0.74 -12.73 10.93
CA LYS A 42 -0.29 -13.10 9.59
C LYS A 42 -0.05 -11.85 8.72
N TYR A 43 -1.02 -10.95 8.63
CA TYR A 43 -0.91 -9.73 7.82
C TYR A 43 0.18 -8.78 8.31
N VAL A 44 0.37 -8.64 9.62
CA VAL A 44 1.43 -7.80 10.20
C VAL A 44 2.81 -8.35 9.87
N PHE A 45 3.03 -9.64 10.07
CA PHE A 45 4.32 -10.28 9.78
C PHE A 45 4.62 -10.32 8.28
N GLU A 46 3.64 -10.62 7.44
CA GLU A 46 3.78 -10.55 5.98
C GLU A 46 4.08 -9.14 5.50
N SER A 47 3.39 -8.13 6.03
CA SER A 47 3.64 -6.73 5.68
C SER A 47 5.04 -6.29 6.05
N TYR A 48 5.52 -6.70 7.22
CA TYR A 48 6.91 -6.46 7.61
C TYR A 48 7.88 -7.13 6.61
N ALA A 49 7.68 -8.40 6.30
CA ALA A 49 8.55 -9.14 5.37
C ALA A 49 8.57 -8.52 3.97
N LEU A 50 7.41 -8.08 3.46
CA LEU A 50 7.31 -7.43 2.16
C LEU A 50 8.05 -6.08 2.10
N LEU A 51 7.97 -5.28 3.16
CA LEU A 51 8.69 -4.01 3.25
C LEU A 51 10.18 -4.20 3.49
N ASP A 52 10.55 -5.21 4.29
CA ASP A 52 11.95 -5.54 4.59
C ASP A 52 12.75 -5.93 3.35
N ALA A 53 12.09 -6.58 2.38
CA ALA A 53 12.70 -7.02 1.14
C ALA A 53 13.23 -5.88 0.26
N SER A 54 12.67 -4.66 0.37
CA SER A 54 13.04 -3.48 -0.44
C SER A 54 13.68 -2.35 0.37
N SER A 55 13.89 -2.53 1.67
CA SER A 55 14.35 -1.47 2.59
C SER A 55 15.75 -1.72 3.10
N GLU A 56 16.61 -0.71 3.04
CA GLU A 56 17.93 -0.71 3.68
C GLU A 56 17.83 -0.26 5.15
N ILE A 57 16.94 0.71 5.43
CA ILE A 57 16.75 1.28 6.77
C ILE A 57 15.64 0.53 7.50
N LYS A 58 16.00 -0.21 8.55
CA LYS A 58 15.09 -1.13 9.27
C LYS A 58 14.34 -0.51 10.45
N ILE A 59 14.81 0.63 10.97
CA ILE A 59 14.32 1.18 12.25
C ILE A 59 12.82 1.58 12.22
N TYR A 60 12.32 2.02 11.07
CA TYR A 60 10.92 2.44 10.90
C TYR A 60 10.00 1.34 10.38
N LEU A 61 10.56 0.19 9.97
CA LEU A 61 9.79 -0.89 9.36
C LEU A 61 8.64 -1.42 10.23
N PRO A 62 8.78 -1.59 11.56
CA PRO A 62 7.65 -2.06 12.36
C PRO A 62 6.44 -1.10 12.29
N SER A 63 6.67 0.21 12.32
CA SER A 63 5.60 1.21 12.21
C SER A 63 4.99 1.25 10.81
N LEU A 64 5.81 1.14 9.75
CA LEU A 64 5.33 1.06 8.38
C LEU A 64 4.56 -0.24 8.13
N ALA A 65 5.01 -1.35 8.72
CA ALA A 65 4.32 -2.63 8.64
C ALA A 65 2.93 -2.59 9.30
N GLU A 66 2.78 -1.91 10.44
CA GLU A 66 1.48 -1.69 11.07
C GLU A 66 0.55 -0.89 10.16
N ARG A 67 1.02 0.23 9.58
CA ARG A 67 0.24 1.05 8.65
C ARG A 67 -0.16 0.28 7.41
N PHE A 68 0.78 -0.43 6.79
CA PHE A 68 0.54 -1.24 5.61
C PHE A 68 -0.43 -2.39 5.90
N SER A 69 -0.28 -3.06 7.05
CA SER A 69 -1.21 -4.10 7.50
C SER A 69 -2.63 -3.57 7.67
N LYS A 70 -2.77 -2.38 8.26
CA LYS A 70 -4.08 -1.73 8.41
C LYS A 70 -4.77 -1.50 7.07
N ASP A 71 -4.03 -1.06 6.06
CA ASP A 71 -4.57 -0.84 4.71
C ASP A 71 -4.95 -2.16 4.04
N ARG A 72 -4.12 -3.20 4.19
CA ARG A 72 -4.37 -4.55 3.69
C ARG A 72 -5.58 -5.20 4.37
N LEU A 73 -5.72 -5.06 5.69
CA LEU A 73 -6.86 -5.59 6.45
C LEU A 73 -8.17 -4.90 6.07
N LYS A 74 -8.15 -3.58 5.84
CA LYS A 74 -9.31 -2.86 5.27
C LYS A 74 -9.69 -3.38 3.89
N ALA A 75 -8.69 -3.64 3.04
CA ALA A 75 -8.91 -4.22 1.73
C ALA A 75 -9.51 -5.64 1.83
N LEU A 76 -8.99 -6.48 2.71
CA LEU A 76 -9.53 -7.81 2.98
C LEU A 76 -11.01 -7.75 3.38
N LEU A 77 -11.37 -6.90 4.33
CA LEU A 77 -12.75 -6.73 4.79
C LEU A 77 -13.67 -6.25 3.68
N LYS A 78 -13.23 -5.28 2.87
CA LYS A 78 -14.03 -4.80 1.73
C LYS A 78 -14.21 -5.90 0.68
N SER A 79 -13.16 -6.65 0.36
CA SER A 79 -13.24 -7.71 -0.65
C SER A 79 -14.17 -8.86 -0.22
N THR A 80 -14.32 -9.08 1.08
CA THR A 80 -15.23 -10.12 1.65
C THR A 80 -16.65 -9.62 1.89
N ASN A 81 -16.83 -8.30 2.10
CA ASN A 81 -18.12 -7.69 2.39
C ASN A 81 -18.29 -6.37 1.60
N PRO A 82 -18.38 -6.40 0.26
CA PRO A 82 -18.39 -5.20 -0.57
C PRO A 82 -19.52 -4.22 -0.26
N GLU A 83 -20.69 -4.75 0.12
CA GLU A 83 -21.88 -3.94 0.40
C GLU A 83 -21.76 -3.05 1.65
N THR A 84 -20.81 -3.36 2.53
CA THR A 84 -20.58 -2.58 3.76
C THR A 84 -19.81 -1.29 3.50
N TYR A 85 -19.12 -1.19 2.36
CA TYR A 85 -18.24 -0.07 1.99
C TYR A 85 -18.82 0.66 0.79
N GLY A 86 -19.59 1.72 1.03
CA GLY A 86 -20.25 2.50 -0.02
C GLY A 86 -19.34 3.43 -0.83
N ALA A 87 -18.10 3.66 -0.41
CA ALA A 87 -17.15 4.52 -1.13
C ALA A 87 -16.45 3.76 -2.25
N LEU A 88 -16.26 4.42 -3.40
CA LEU A 88 -15.50 3.91 -4.53
C LEU A 88 -14.02 3.73 -4.13
N ASP A 89 -13.46 2.56 -4.41
CA ASP A 89 -12.06 2.25 -4.10
C ASP A 89 -11.23 2.25 -5.39
N VAL A 90 -10.24 3.13 -5.45
CA VAL A 90 -9.40 3.34 -6.63
C VAL A 90 -7.95 3.02 -6.29
N LEU A 91 -7.35 2.12 -7.05
CA LEU A 91 -5.96 1.71 -6.90
C LEU A 91 -5.12 2.23 -8.07
N PHE A 92 -4.07 2.96 -7.74
CA PHE A 92 -3.05 3.41 -8.69
C PHE A 92 -1.80 2.54 -8.58
N VAL A 93 -1.37 1.94 -9.69
CA VAL A 93 -0.23 1.01 -9.72
C VAL A 93 0.82 1.50 -10.72
N CYS A 94 2.07 1.59 -10.28
CA CYS A 94 3.22 1.73 -11.16
C CYS A 94 4.32 0.75 -10.76
N VAL A 95 5.49 0.80 -11.37
CA VAL A 95 6.58 -0.12 -11.00
C VAL A 95 7.07 0.15 -9.58
N HIS A 96 7.45 1.39 -9.27
CA HIS A 96 8.21 1.71 -8.06
C HIS A 96 7.37 2.26 -6.89
N ASN A 97 6.13 2.67 -7.13
CA ASN A 97 5.28 3.38 -6.15
C ASN A 97 6.01 4.56 -5.46
N SER A 98 6.89 5.24 -6.20
CA SER A 98 7.70 6.37 -5.70
C SER A 98 7.49 7.68 -6.48
N GLY A 99 6.69 7.65 -7.55
CA GLY A 99 6.39 8.78 -8.42
C GLY A 99 4.94 8.74 -8.89
N ARG A 100 4.68 8.29 -10.13
CA ARG A 100 3.37 8.34 -10.83
C ARG A 100 2.17 7.94 -9.98
N SER A 101 2.19 6.76 -9.38
CA SER A 101 1.07 6.26 -8.57
C SER A 101 0.87 7.02 -7.26
N GLN A 102 1.92 7.59 -6.68
CA GLN A 102 1.83 8.44 -5.49
C GLN A 102 1.22 9.81 -5.85
N MET A 103 1.64 10.41 -6.96
CA MET A 103 1.05 11.66 -7.47
C MET A 103 -0.44 11.48 -7.77
N ALA A 104 -0.79 10.45 -8.54
CA ALA A 104 -2.17 10.15 -8.88
C ALA A 104 -3.05 9.91 -7.65
N ALA A 105 -2.53 9.16 -6.66
CA ALA A 105 -3.22 8.94 -5.40
C ALA A 105 -3.41 10.24 -4.60
N GLY A 106 -2.40 11.10 -4.54
CA GLY A 106 -2.49 12.40 -3.89
C GLY A 106 -3.54 13.30 -4.54
N PHE A 107 -3.56 13.40 -5.88
CA PHE A 107 -4.59 14.14 -6.61
C PHE A 107 -5.99 13.58 -6.37
N MET A 108 -6.17 12.27 -6.47
CA MET A 108 -7.45 11.63 -6.25
C MET A 108 -7.95 11.84 -4.82
N SER A 109 -7.08 11.76 -3.83
CA SER A 109 -7.44 12.02 -2.42
C SER A 109 -7.90 13.46 -2.22
N LYS A 110 -7.18 14.43 -2.81
CA LYS A 110 -7.55 15.85 -2.73
C LYS A 110 -8.89 16.16 -3.42
N LEU A 111 -9.12 15.60 -4.60
CA LEU A 111 -10.31 15.87 -5.41
C LEU A 111 -11.54 15.06 -4.97
N GLY A 112 -11.33 13.82 -4.56
CA GLY A 112 -12.40 12.89 -4.21
C GLY A 112 -12.87 13.01 -2.75
N GLY A 113 -12.00 13.48 -1.85
CA GLY A 113 -12.30 13.56 -0.42
C GLY A 113 -12.86 12.26 0.13
N ASP A 114 -13.87 12.34 0.98
CA ASP A 114 -14.47 11.17 1.64
C ASP A 114 -15.32 10.26 0.71
N LYS A 115 -15.47 10.64 -0.56
CA LYS A 115 -16.26 9.86 -1.53
C LYS A 115 -15.48 8.69 -2.12
N VAL A 116 -14.16 8.69 -1.98
CA VAL A 116 -13.27 7.67 -2.55
C VAL A 116 -12.31 7.13 -1.50
N ILE A 117 -12.05 5.83 -1.58
CA ILE A 117 -10.93 5.20 -0.92
C ILE A 117 -9.81 5.14 -1.95
N VAL A 118 -8.68 5.77 -1.65
CA VAL A 118 -7.55 5.84 -2.59
C VAL A 118 -6.43 4.95 -2.10
N ARG A 119 -5.88 4.16 -3.02
CA ARG A 119 -4.75 3.26 -2.76
C ARG A 119 -3.67 3.47 -3.80
N SER A 120 -2.43 3.21 -3.39
CA SER A 120 -1.30 3.16 -4.31
C SER A 120 -0.42 1.96 -4.03
N ALA A 121 0.16 1.37 -5.07
CA ALA A 121 1.07 0.23 -4.94
C ALA A 121 2.11 0.20 -6.07
N GLY A 122 3.17 -0.59 -5.87
CA GLY A 122 4.20 -0.85 -6.86
C GLY A 122 4.45 -2.34 -7.05
N SER A 123 4.74 -2.75 -8.30
CA SER A 123 5.16 -4.13 -8.59
C SER A 123 6.58 -4.44 -8.09
N ALA A 124 7.43 -3.41 -8.02
CA ALA A 124 8.78 -3.44 -7.45
C ALA A 124 9.04 -2.12 -6.70
N PRO A 125 8.45 -1.95 -5.50
CA PRO A 125 8.50 -0.69 -4.77
C PRO A 125 9.92 -0.31 -4.38
N ARG A 126 10.21 1.00 -4.42
CA ARG A 126 11.45 1.57 -3.88
C ARG A 126 11.34 1.75 -2.37
N GLU A 127 12.46 2.10 -1.74
CA GLU A 127 12.51 2.39 -0.30
C GLU A 127 11.75 3.67 0.08
N SER A 128 11.79 4.70 -0.79
CA SER A 128 11.20 6.01 -0.52
C SER A 128 10.54 6.63 -1.74
N ILE A 129 9.65 7.60 -1.49
CA ILE A 129 9.09 8.47 -2.54
C ILE A 129 10.19 9.41 -3.04
N SER A 130 10.16 9.74 -4.33
CA SER A 130 11.08 10.70 -4.93
C SER A 130 10.96 12.07 -4.26
N PRO A 131 12.06 12.66 -3.76
CA PRO A 131 12.03 14.01 -3.18
C PRO A 131 11.44 15.06 -4.13
N THR A 132 11.76 14.98 -5.42
CA THR A 132 11.21 15.88 -6.45
C THR A 132 9.68 15.75 -6.55
N VAL A 133 9.15 14.54 -6.43
CA VAL A 133 7.70 14.31 -6.43
C VAL A 133 7.05 14.90 -5.19
N ILE A 134 7.65 14.74 -4.02
CA ILE A 134 7.16 15.37 -2.77
C ILE A 134 7.12 16.89 -2.92
N GLU A 135 8.18 17.49 -3.45
CA GLU A 135 8.30 18.93 -3.67
C GLU A 135 7.20 19.45 -4.61
N VAL A 136 7.04 18.85 -5.78
CA VAL A 136 6.01 19.25 -6.77
C VAL A 136 4.59 19.11 -6.20
N MET A 137 4.31 18.03 -5.48
CA MET A 137 2.99 17.83 -4.86
C MET A 137 2.73 18.85 -3.75
N SER A 138 3.76 19.21 -2.98
CA SER A 138 3.68 20.25 -1.94
C SER A 138 3.38 21.64 -2.54
N GLU A 139 3.97 21.99 -3.68
CA GLU A 139 3.66 23.24 -4.42
C GLU A 139 2.18 23.36 -4.79
N LEU A 140 1.55 22.21 -5.05
CA LEU A 140 0.11 22.12 -5.36
C LEU A 140 -0.78 22.04 -4.11
N GLY A 141 -0.19 22.13 -2.91
CA GLY A 141 -0.88 21.99 -1.64
C GLY A 141 -1.41 20.56 -1.41
N ILE A 142 -0.68 19.57 -1.89
CA ILE A 142 -0.95 18.13 -1.68
C ILE A 142 0.21 17.56 -0.87
N ASP A 143 -0.04 17.28 0.40
CA ASP A 143 0.96 16.68 1.28
C ASP A 143 0.95 15.16 1.13
N ILE A 144 2.08 14.60 0.71
CA ILE A 144 2.34 13.16 0.60
C ILE A 144 3.55 12.73 1.43
N THR A 145 4.01 13.58 2.36
CA THR A 145 5.21 13.29 3.18
C THR A 145 5.04 12.09 4.10
N ASP A 146 3.80 11.81 4.51
CA ASP A 146 3.47 10.64 5.30
C ASP A 146 3.32 9.35 4.47
N GLU A 147 3.27 9.45 3.14
CA GLU A 147 3.14 8.28 2.29
C GLU A 147 4.48 7.54 2.15
N PHE A 148 4.40 6.27 1.77
CA PHE A 148 5.56 5.42 1.53
C PHE A 148 5.25 4.42 0.41
N PRO A 149 6.29 3.92 -0.30
CA PRO A 149 6.10 2.90 -1.33
C PRO A 149 5.58 1.59 -0.72
N LYS A 150 4.52 1.05 -1.31
CA LYS A 150 3.84 -0.16 -0.86
C LYS A 150 3.88 -1.24 -1.95
N PRO A 151 4.21 -2.49 -1.61
CA PRO A 151 4.09 -3.61 -2.54
C PRO A 151 2.63 -3.82 -2.98
N LEU A 152 2.46 -4.21 -4.24
CA LEU A 152 1.16 -4.64 -4.77
C LEU A 152 0.78 -5.98 -4.14
N THR A 153 -0.41 -6.06 -3.55
CA THR A 153 -0.92 -7.28 -2.92
C THR A 153 -2.30 -7.64 -3.46
N ASP A 154 -2.62 -8.93 -3.44
CA ASP A 154 -3.82 -9.50 -4.04
C ASP A 154 -5.11 -8.90 -3.45
N GLU A 155 -5.20 -8.80 -2.13
CA GLU A 155 -6.37 -8.26 -1.44
C GLU A 155 -6.64 -6.80 -1.79
N VAL A 156 -5.59 -6.00 -2.06
CA VAL A 156 -5.74 -4.59 -2.46
C VAL A 156 -6.35 -4.50 -3.86
N VAL A 157 -5.90 -5.32 -4.81
CA VAL A 157 -6.51 -5.38 -6.14
C VAL A 157 -7.95 -5.89 -6.06
N ARG A 158 -8.23 -6.91 -5.24
CA ARG A 158 -9.58 -7.46 -5.04
C ARG A 158 -10.55 -6.46 -4.42
N ALA A 159 -10.09 -5.59 -3.55
CA ALA A 159 -10.92 -4.57 -2.90
C ALA A 159 -11.28 -3.40 -3.82
N SER A 160 -10.42 -3.11 -4.80
CA SER A 160 -10.56 -1.94 -5.65
C SER A 160 -11.66 -2.11 -6.68
N ASP A 161 -12.45 -1.07 -6.92
CA ASP A 161 -13.48 -1.00 -7.95
C ASP A 161 -12.87 -0.58 -9.30
N ALA A 162 -11.86 0.29 -9.25
CA ALA A 162 -11.06 0.69 -10.40
C ALA A 162 -9.57 0.53 -10.13
N VAL A 163 -8.84 0.00 -11.11
CA VAL A 163 -7.38 -0.18 -11.08
C VAL A 163 -6.78 0.56 -12.26
N ILE A 164 -5.93 1.53 -11.96
CA ILE A 164 -5.23 2.34 -12.95
C ILE A 164 -3.74 1.95 -12.93
N THR A 165 -3.27 1.37 -14.02
CA THR A 165 -1.86 1.01 -14.20
C THR A 165 -1.10 2.12 -14.91
N MET A 166 0.18 2.26 -14.57
CA MET A 166 1.06 3.30 -15.12
C MET A 166 2.42 2.70 -15.42
N GLY A 167 2.47 1.87 -16.47
CA GLY A 167 3.71 1.24 -16.93
C GLY A 167 4.22 0.11 -16.04
N CYS A 168 3.34 -0.60 -15.33
CA CYS A 168 3.70 -1.80 -14.56
C CYS A 168 3.57 -3.11 -15.37
N GLY A 169 3.15 -3.01 -16.64
CA GLY A 169 2.98 -4.17 -17.51
C GLY A 169 1.99 -5.20 -16.95
N ASP A 170 2.27 -6.48 -17.15
CA ASP A 170 1.39 -7.60 -16.74
C ASP A 170 1.51 -7.97 -15.24
N ALA A 171 2.19 -7.14 -14.43
CA ALA A 171 2.40 -7.43 -13.00
C ALA A 171 1.12 -7.30 -12.15
N CYS A 172 0.08 -6.63 -12.67
CA CYS A 172 -1.18 -6.45 -11.95
C CYS A 172 -2.16 -7.59 -12.29
N PRO A 173 -2.62 -8.38 -11.30
CA PRO A 173 -3.61 -9.42 -11.56
C PRO A 173 -4.95 -8.81 -12.00
N VAL A 174 -5.62 -9.47 -12.93
CA VAL A 174 -6.91 -9.04 -13.47
C VAL A 174 -8.03 -9.87 -12.86
N TYR A 175 -9.00 -9.20 -12.22
CA TYR A 175 -10.20 -9.82 -11.64
C TYR A 175 -11.46 -9.36 -12.37
N PRO A 176 -12.43 -10.25 -12.60
CA PRO A 176 -13.71 -9.88 -13.22
C PRO A 176 -14.49 -8.82 -12.43
N GLY A 177 -15.27 -8.00 -13.15
CA GLY A 177 -16.17 -7.03 -12.54
C GLY A 177 -15.52 -5.71 -12.09
N LYS A 178 -14.26 -5.49 -12.41
CA LYS A 178 -13.51 -4.27 -12.07
C LYS A 178 -13.23 -3.45 -13.33
N ARG A 179 -13.10 -2.13 -13.14
CA ARG A 179 -12.61 -1.23 -14.20
C ARG A 179 -11.09 -1.25 -14.21
N TYR A 180 -10.48 -1.50 -15.36
CA TYR A 180 -9.05 -1.39 -15.59
C TYR A 180 -8.76 -0.32 -16.61
N GLU A 181 -7.78 0.52 -16.31
CA GLU A 181 -7.25 1.51 -17.26
C GLU A 181 -5.72 1.46 -17.21
N ASP A 182 -5.07 1.71 -18.33
CA ASP A 182 -3.62 1.89 -18.42
C ASP A 182 -3.34 3.31 -18.89
N TRP A 183 -2.66 4.08 -18.03
CA TRP A 183 -2.27 5.45 -18.35
C TRP A 183 -0.80 5.47 -18.76
N VAL A 184 -0.56 5.84 -20.02
CA VAL A 184 0.80 5.99 -20.53
C VAL A 184 1.35 7.35 -20.07
N LEU A 185 2.13 7.32 -18.98
CA LEU A 185 2.75 8.50 -18.38
C LEU A 185 4.26 8.34 -18.35
N GLU A 186 4.98 9.42 -18.60
CA GLU A 186 6.44 9.43 -18.44
C GLU A 186 6.85 9.21 -16.98
N ASP A 187 8.00 8.54 -16.80
CA ASP A 187 8.51 8.28 -15.45
C ASP A 187 9.21 9.53 -14.92
N PRO A 188 8.77 10.12 -13.78
CA PRO A 188 9.44 11.26 -13.18
C PRO A 188 10.80 10.91 -12.58
N ALA A 189 11.19 9.64 -12.50
CA ALA A 189 12.45 9.20 -11.93
C ALA A 189 13.63 9.71 -12.76
N GLY A 190 14.52 10.46 -12.11
CA GLY A 190 15.69 11.08 -12.77
C GLY A 190 15.39 12.30 -13.62
N GLN A 191 14.13 12.75 -13.67
CA GLN A 191 13.74 13.97 -14.35
C GLN A 191 13.98 15.20 -13.45
N GLY A 192 14.23 16.34 -14.09
CA GLY A 192 14.27 17.62 -13.39
C GLY A 192 12.87 18.03 -12.93
N ILE A 193 12.81 18.91 -11.92
CA ILE A 193 11.56 19.37 -11.33
C ILE A 193 10.57 19.95 -12.36
N GLU A 194 11.08 20.66 -13.38
CA GLU A 194 10.26 21.25 -14.44
C GLU A 194 9.53 20.17 -15.27
N SER A 195 10.19 19.03 -15.52
CA SER A 195 9.57 17.93 -16.26
C SER A 195 8.55 17.17 -15.42
N VAL A 196 8.65 17.23 -14.10
CA VAL A 196 7.70 16.56 -13.18
C VAL A 196 6.43 17.42 -12.97
N ARG A 197 6.53 18.74 -13.18
CA ARG A 197 5.40 19.69 -13.07
C ARG A 197 4.43 19.64 -14.26
N VAL A 198 4.81 19.03 -15.38
CA VAL A 198 4.00 19.00 -16.65
C VAL A 198 2.89 17.91 -16.63
#